data_2eca4cc11dc3d4ab41285d1f2b5c48f5
#
_entry.id   2eca4cc11dc3d4ab41285d1f2b5c48f5
#
_cell.length_a   1.000
_cell.length_b   1.000
_cell.length_c   1.000
_cell.angle_alpha   90.00
_cell.angle_beta   90.00
_cell.angle_gamma   90.00
#
_symmetry.space_group_name_H-M   'P 1'
#
loop_
_entity.id
_entity.type
_entity.pdbx_description
1 polymer ?
#
loop_
_entity_poly.entity_id
_entity_poly.type
_entity_poly.pdbx_seq_one_letter_code
_entity_poly.pdbx_strand_id
1 'polypeptide(L)'
;MTEQRPIQPTPVGAFRFNTDSAKLEYFNGNQYVNITTDSPEQNTGGTRGFWAGRNSPHTDAIDFVNIDTTGNASDFGNLVANTGIACAFSSRTRGVVAGGTSPNDNGNSDKMDFVTIASTGNATDFGNLITARHGCM
;
A
#
# COMPACT_ATOMS: atom_id res chain seq x y z
N MET A 1 29.75 -22.06 20.16
CA MET A 1 30.97 -21.27 19.92
C MET A 1 30.90 -20.07 20.84
N THR A 2 31.89 -19.97 21.74
CA THR A 2 31.96 -18.88 22.73
C THR A 2 32.30 -17.59 22.00
N GLU A 3 31.39 -16.65 22.10
CA GLU A 3 31.53 -15.29 21.61
C GLU A 3 32.79 -14.65 22.23
N GLN A 4 33.83 -14.41 21.44
CA GLN A 4 34.97 -13.62 21.86
C GLN A 4 34.57 -12.16 22.01
N ARG A 5 34.14 -11.79 23.21
CA ARG A 5 34.05 -10.38 23.57
C ARG A 5 35.45 -9.77 23.53
N PRO A 6 35.66 -8.63 22.90
CA PRO A 6 36.95 -7.94 22.96
C PRO A 6 37.32 -7.69 24.42
N ILE A 7 38.52 -8.09 24.84
CA ILE A 7 39.03 -8.08 26.20
C ILE A 7 39.45 -6.69 26.69
N GLN A 8 39.25 -5.65 25.88
CA GLN A 8 39.61 -4.27 26.22
C GLN A 8 38.35 -3.42 26.33
N PRO A 9 38.41 -2.33 27.08
CA PRO A 9 37.22 -1.48 27.20
C PRO A 9 36.76 -1.03 25.83
N THR A 10 35.63 -1.54 25.42
CA THR A 10 35.01 -1.17 24.15
C THR A 10 34.77 0.35 24.18
N PRO A 11 35.26 1.12 23.21
CA PRO A 11 35.00 2.56 23.20
C PRO A 11 33.52 2.84 23.06
N VAL A 12 33.05 3.84 23.78
CA VAL A 12 31.66 4.32 23.65
C VAL A 12 31.41 4.69 22.18
N GLY A 13 30.30 4.22 21.64
CA GLY A 13 29.97 4.41 20.25
C GLY A 13 30.47 3.31 19.31
N ALA A 14 31.17 2.29 19.80
CA ALA A 14 31.54 1.15 18.97
C ALA A 14 30.32 0.39 18.47
N PHE A 15 30.35 0.02 17.18
CA PHE A 15 29.30 -0.74 16.54
C PHE A 15 29.68 -2.22 16.41
N ARG A 16 28.70 -3.09 16.51
CA ARG A 16 28.85 -4.52 16.17
C ARG A 16 27.58 -5.03 15.53
N PHE A 17 27.71 -6.09 14.74
CA PHE A 17 26.57 -6.88 14.31
C PHE A 17 26.45 -8.10 15.22
N ASN A 18 25.31 -8.24 15.88
CA ASN A 18 25.01 -9.41 16.70
C ASN A 18 24.41 -10.49 15.82
N THR A 19 25.16 -11.57 15.59
CA THR A 19 24.77 -12.67 14.71
C THR A 19 23.65 -13.54 15.29
N ASP A 20 23.50 -13.58 16.61
CA ASP A 20 22.49 -14.40 17.28
C ASP A 20 21.10 -13.75 17.19
N SER A 21 21.06 -12.43 17.32
CA SER A 21 19.84 -11.63 17.20
C SER A 21 19.62 -11.03 15.81
N ALA A 22 20.60 -11.15 14.90
CA ALA A 22 20.63 -10.51 13.57
C ALA A 22 20.41 -8.99 13.63
N LYS A 23 20.98 -8.31 14.62
CA LYS A 23 20.80 -6.89 14.85
C LYS A 23 22.12 -6.13 14.85
N LEU A 24 22.09 -4.90 14.35
CA LEU A 24 23.16 -3.96 14.55
C LEU A 24 23.04 -3.33 15.94
N GLU A 25 24.14 -3.28 16.69
CA GLU A 25 24.19 -2.77 18.03
C GLU A 25 25.30 -1.72 18.17
N TYR A 26 25.13 -0.78 19.09
CA TYR A 26 26.20 0.14 19.50
C TYR A 26 26.43 0.07 21.00
N PHE A 27 27.67 0.32 21.42
CA PHE A 27 28.04 0.35 22.83
C PHE A 27 27.81 1.75 23.42
N ASN A 28 26.91 1.86 24.38
CA ASN A 28 26.56 3.14 25.03
C ASN A 28 27.47 3.51 26.21
N GLY A 29 28.54 2.74 26.46
CA GLY A 29 29.44 2.89 27.60
C GLY A 29 29.16 1.92 28.75
N ASN A 30 27.97 1.30 28.78
CA ASN A 30 27.58 0.33 29.79
C ASN A 30 27.23 -1.03 29.18
N GLN A 31 26.50 -1.01 28.07
CA GLN A 31 26.06 -2.21 27.37
C GLN A 31 25.88 -1.95 25.86
N TYR A 32 25.78 -3.03 25.08
CA TYR A 32 25.36 -2.95 23.70
C TYR A 32 23.84 -2.77 23.62
N VAL A 33 23.41 -1.77 22.87
CA VAL A 33 22.02 -1.43 22.64
C VAL A 33 21.70 -1.63 21.17
N ASN A 34 20.58 -2.28 20.90
CA ASN A 34 20.12 -2.51 19.54
C ASN A 34 19.84 -1.17 18.85
N ILE A 35 20.32 -1.03 17.63
CA ILE A 35 19.85 0.02 16.74
C ILE A 35 18.58 -0.52 16.10
N THR A 36 17.43 -0.07 16.57
CA THR A 36 16.20 -0.20 15.84
C THR A 36 16.19 0.93 14.83
N THR A 37 16.47 0.63 13.59
CA THR A 37 16.09 1.53 12.50
C THR A 37 14.58 1.43 12.38
N ASP A 38 13.87 2.32 13.02
CA ASP A 38 12.59 2.75 12.50
C ASP A 38 12.94 3.57 11.26
N SER A 39 13.13 2.86 10.17
CA SER A 39 13.05 3.51 8.87
C SER A 39 11.61 3.99 8.83
N PRO A 40 11.34 5.30 8.94
CA PRO A 40 10.05 5.79 8.54
C PRO A 40 9.91 5.21 7.14
N GLU A 41 8.92 4.36 6.96
CA GLU A 41 8.74 3.72 5.67
C GLU A 41 8.83 4.80 4.61
N GLN A 42 9.98 4.96 4.03
CA GLN A 42 10.24 5.88 2.94
C GLN A 42 9.57 5.41 1.68
N ASN A 43 8.49 4.82 1.82
CA ASN A 43 7.75 4.48 0.69
C ASN A 43 6.36 4.95 0.82
N THR A 44 6.24 6.13 0.45
CA THR A 44 5.84 6.31 -0.90
C THR A 44 4.77 5.31 -1.27
N GLY A 45 3.59 5.82 -1.47
CA GLY A 45 2.43 5.06 -1.93
C GLY A 45 2.59 4.45 -3.32
N GLY A 46 3.80 4.08 -3.74
CA GLY A 46 4.06 3.57 -5.07
C GLY A 46 4.02 4.66 -6.16
N THR A 47 4.41 4.29 -7.36
CA THR A 47 4.54 5.19 -8.50
C THR A 47 3.32 5.14 -9.44
N ARG A 48 2.24 4.48 -9.03
CA ARG A 48 1.07 4.28 -9.86
C ARG A 48 -0.10 5.13 -9.44
N GLY A 49 -0.68 5.86 -10.40
CA GLY A 49 -1.98 6.51 -10.28
C GLY A 49 -3.06 5.70 -11.00
N PHE A 50 -4.23 5.55 -10.40
CA PHE A 50 -5.33 4.74 -10.92
C PHE A 50 -6.57 5.57 -11.21
N TRP A 51 -7.29 5.19 -12.26
CA TRP A 51 -8.65 5.59 -12.54
C TRP A 51 -9.51 4.36 -12.68
N ALA A 52 -10.64 4.33 -12.02
CA ALA A 52 -11.52 3.18 -12.03
C ALA A 52 -12.97 3.58 -12.28
N GLY A 53 -13.62 2.86 -13.18
CA GLY A 53 -15.01 3.09 -13.54
C GLY A 53 -15.25 4.35 -14.35
N ARG A 54 -16.50 4.53 -14.75
CA ARG A 54 -16.99 5.72 -15.48
C ARG A 54 -18.49 5.84 -15.32
N ASN A 55 -19.00 7.08 -15.26
CA ASN A 55 -20.42 7.31 -15.01
C ASN A 55 -21.34 7.05 -16.21
N SER A 56 -20.88 7.34 -17.44
CA SER A 56 -21.76 7.20 -18.62
C SER A 56 -20.97 6.87 -19.88
N PRO A 57 -21.20 5.66 -20.46
CA PRO A 57 -21.81 4.49 -19.84
C PRO A 57 -20.96 3.99 -18.68
N HIS A 58 -21.58 3.32 -17.70
CA HIS A 58 -20.84 2.69 -16.60
C HIS A 58 -19.87 1.64 -17.13
N THR A 59 -18.68 1.58 -16.56
CA THR A 59 -17.66 0.61 -16.91
C THR A 59 -16.96 0.08 -15.65
N ASP A 60 -16.39 -1.10 -15.76
CA ASP A 60 -15.57 -1.74 -14.74
C ASP A 60 -14.07 -1.53 -14.98
N ALA A 61 -13.67 -0.90 -16.09
CA ALA A 61 -12.28 -0.73 -16.44
C ALA A 61 -11.48 0.04 -15.37
N ILE A 62 -10.27 -0.42 -15.12
CA ILE A 62 -9.28 0.24 -14.29
C ILE A 62 -8.08 0.56 -15.17
N ASP A 63 -7.77 1.84 -15.29
CA ASP A 63 -6.58 2.33 -15.98
C ASP A 63 -5.53 2.81 -14.97
N PHE A 64 -4.27 2.72 -15.33
CA PHE A 64 -3.19 3.27 -14.52
C PHE A 64 -2.14 4.01 -15.33
N VAL A 65 -1.45 4.93 -14.68
CA VAL A 65 -0.22 5.56 -15.18
C VAL A 65 0.91 5.33 -14.21
N ASN A 66 2.14 5.33 -14.71
CA ASN A 66 3.29 5.47 -13.85
C ASN A 66 3.60 6.96 -13.66
N ILE A 67 3.50 7.45 -12.42
CA ILE A 67 3.66 8.87 -12.10
C ILE A 67 5.10 9.37 -12.34
N ASP A 68 6.08 8.48 -12.21
CA ASP A 68 7.50 8.84 -12.38
C ASP A 68 7.92 8.97 -13.85
N THR A 69 7.08 8.56 -14.77
CA THR A 69 7.38 8.58 -16.21
C THR A 69 6.23 9.21 -17.00
N THR A 70 6.57 9.92 -18.08
CA THR A 70 5.56 10.40 -19.02
C THR A 70 5.05 9.24 -19.87
N GLY A 71 3.75 9.21 -20.15
CA GLY A 71 3.13 8.19 -21.01
C GLY A 71 1.62 8.20 -20.90
N ASN A 72 0.98 7.45 -21.78
CA ASN A 72 -0.46 7.23 -21.75
C ASN A 72 -0.80 6.23 -20.65
N ALA A 73 -2.06 6.26 -20.20
CA ALA A 73 -2.58 5.23 -19.32
C ALA A 73 -2.55 3.85 -20.00
N SER A 74 -2.35 2.83 -19.18
CA SER A 74 -2.41 1.43 -19.60
C SER A 74 -3.50 0.72 -18.82
N ASP A 75 -4.02 -0.34 -19.40
CA ASP A 75 -5.00 -1.20 -18.73
C ASP A 75 -4.37 -1.86 -17.48
N PHE A 76 -5.09 -1.76 -16.36
CA PHE A 76 -4.72 -2.44 -15.12
C PHE A 76 -5.53 -3.72 -14.91
N GLY A 77 -6.80 -3.72 -15.29
CA GLY A 77 -7.78 -4.78 -15.07
C GLY A 77 -9.18 -4.21 -14.89
N ASN A 78 -10.04 -4.96 -14.22
CA ASN A 78 -11.45 -4.61 -14.09
C ASN A 78 -11.92 -4.62 -12.63
N LEU A 79 -12.86 -3.75 -12.28
CA LEU A 79 -13.66 -3.86 -11.05
C LEU A 79 -14.54 -5.11 -11.11
N VAL A 80 -15.09 -5.51 -9.97
CA VAL A 80 -16.04 -6.63 -9.89
C VAL A 80 -17.34 -6.32 -10.63
N ALA A 81 -17.72 -5.05 -10.73
CA ALA A 81 -18.92 -4.61 -11.44
C ALA A 81 -18.74 -3.21 -12.06
N ASN A 82 -19.55 -2.94 -13.10
CA ASN A 82 -19.63 -1.61 -13.70
C ASN A 82 -19.98 -0.57 -12.64
N THR A 83 -19.14 0.43 -12.48
CA THR A 83 -19.25 1.43 -11.43
C THR A 83 -18.93 2.82 -11.95
N GLY A 84 -19.63 3.83 -11.47
CA GLY A 84 -19.35 5.24 -11.70
C GLY A 84 -19.43 6.06 -10.42
N ILE A 85 -18.84 7.23 -10.40
CA ILE A 85 -18.87 8.19 -9.27
C ILE A 85 -18.50 7.53 -7.92
N ALA A 86 -17.58 6.56 -7.95
CA ALA A 86 -17.08 5.90 -6.77
C ALA A 86 -16.03 6.75 -6.04
N CYS A 87 -15.80 6.42 -4.78
CA CYS A 87 -14.69 6.91 -4.00
C CYS A 87 -13.50 5.98 -4.10
N ALA A 88 -12.29 6.52 -4.07
CA ALA A 88 -11.09 5.70 -4.04
C ALA A 88 -10.14 6.21 -2.94
N PHE A 89 -9.50 5.26 -2.28
CA PHE A 89 -8.45 5.50 -1.31
C PHE A 89 -7.44 4.37 -1.36
N SER A 90 -6.28 4.59 -0.79
CA SER A 90 -5.22 3.58 -0.87
C SER A 90 -4.40 3.49 0.40
N SER A 91 -3.84 2.32 0.61
CA SER A 91 -2.65 2.09 1.41
C SER A 91 -1.44 2.02 0.48
N ARG A 92 -0.30 1.59 0.97
CA ARG A 92 0.89 1.35 0.14
C ARG A 92 0.78 0.19 -0.81
N THR A 93 -0.03 -0.79 -0.48
CA THR A 93 -0.13 -2.06 -1.20
C THR A 93 -1.46 -2.27 -1.89
N ARG A 94 -2.52 -1.58 -1.42
CA ARG A 94 -3.88 -1.76 -1.93
C ARG A 94 -4.50 -0.43 -2.33
N GLY A 95 -5.12 -0.40 -3.50
CA GLY A 95 -6.11 0.59 -3.88
C GLY A 95 -7.51 0.04 -3.63
N VAL A 96 -8.38 0.81 -3.00
CA VAL A 96 -9.77 0.44 -2.71
C VAL A 96 -10.69 1.43 -3.42
N VAL A 97 -11.68 0.90 -4.12
CA VAL A 97 -12.77 1.66 -4.76
C VAL A 97 -14.04 1.33 -4.00
N ALA A 98 -14.78 2.32 -3.55
CA ALA A 98 -15.91 2.12 -2.66
C ALA A 98 -17.15 2.92 -3.07
N GLY A 99 -18.30 2.28 -2.98
CA GLY A 99 -19.60 2.87 -3.33
C GLY A 99 -19.71 3.20 -4.81
N GLY A 100 -20.33 4.33 -5.12
CA GLY A 100 -20.54 4.78 -6.49
C GLY A 100 -21.96 4.52 -6.98
N THR A 101 -22.14 4.72 -8.26
CA THR A 101 -23.39 4.40 -8.98
C THR A 101 -23.20 3.13 -9.78
N SER A 102 -24.20 2.27 -9.76
CA SER A 102 -24.21 1.02 -10.53
C SER A 102 -25.52 0.89 -11.28
N PRO A 103 -25.52 0.45 -12.53
CA PRO A 103 -26.75 0.19 -13.27
C PRO A 103 -27.61 -0.89 -12.64
N ASN A 104 -26.99 -1.76 -11.82
CA ASN A 104 -27.66 -2.92 -11.22
C ASN A 104 -28.21 -2.65 -9.82
N ASP A 105 -27.81 -1.56 -9.14
CA ASP A 105 -28.12 -1.29 -7.74
C ASP A 105 -29.06 -0.08 -7.54
N ASN A 106 -29.92 0.19 -8.51
CA ASN A 106 -30.87 1.31 -8.44
C ASN A 106 -30.24 2.69 -8.19
N GLY A 107 -28.99 2.85 -8.58
CA GLY A 107 -28.26 4.11 -8.54
C GLY A 107 -27.09 4.11 -7.54
N ASN A 108 -27.29 3.76 -6.27
CA ASN A 108 -26.22 3.79 -5.27
C ASN A 108 -25.72 2.39 -4.96
N SER A 109 -24.42 2.24 -4.85
CA SER A 109 -23.76 0.99 -4.46
C SER A 109 -23.17 1.08 -3.06
N ASP A 110 -23.17 -0.02 -2.34
CA ASP A 110 -22.43 -0.21 -1.09
C ASP A 110 -21.16 -1.04 -1.27
N LYS A 111 -20.89 -1.53 -2.47
CA LYS A 111 -19.76 -2.40 -2.74
C LYS A 111 -18.43 -1.71 -2.58
N MET A 112 -17.46 -2.45 -2.13
CA MET A 112 -16.06 -2.05 -2.08
C MET A 112 -15.22 -3.11 -2.78
N ASP A 113 -14.40 -2.66 -3.71
CA ASP A 113 -13.46 -3.51 -4.44
C ASP A 113 -12.03 -3.08 -4.14
N PHE A 114 -11.07 -4.01 -4.16
CA PHE A 114 -9.66 -3.67 -4.00
C PHE A 114 -8.79 -4.29 -5.08
N VAL A 115 -7.68 -3.60 -5.35
CA VAL A 115 -6.59 -4.08 -6.20
C VAL A 115 -5.27 -4.09 -5.43
N THR A 116 -4.36 -4.97 -5.81
CA THR A 116 -2.97 -4.94 -5.36
C THR A 116 -2.17 -4.02 -6.27
N ILE A 117 -1.63 -2.91 -5.74
CA ILE A 117 -1.00 -1.85 -6.55
C ILE A 117 0.21 -2.37 -7.34
N ALA A 118 0.98 -3.29 -6.79
CA ALA A 118 2.22 -3.77 -7.39
C ALA A 118 2.03 -4.64 -8.64
N SER A 119 0.87 -5.27 -8.81
CA SER A 119 0.58 -6.18 -9.91
C SER A 119 -0.72 -5.82 -10.63
N THR A 120 -0.68 -5.80 -11.96
CA THR A 120 -1.89 -5.66 -12.77
C THR A 120 -2.80 -6.87 -12.60
N GLY A 121 -4.11 -6.65 -12.65
CA GLY A 121 -5.11 -7.70 -12.51
C GLY A 121 -6.45 -7.14 -12.06
N ASN A 122 -7.46 -7.98 -12.10
CA ASN A 122 -8.81 -7.61 -11.71
C ASN A 122 -8.92 -7.36 -10.20
N ALA A 123 -9.82 -6.46 -9.85
CA ALA A 123 -10.18 -6.21 -8.46
C ALA A 123 -10.84 -7.44 -7.82
N THR A 124 -10.70 -7.49 -6.51
CA THR A 124 -11.36 -8.49 -5.67
C THR A 124 -12.33 -7.77 -4.73
N ASP A 125 -13.44 -8.40 -4.43
CA ASP A 125 -14.39 -7.89 -3.44
C ASP A 125 -13.69 -7.67 -2.08
N PHE A 126 -13.86 -6.46 -1.55
CA PHE A 126 -13.35 -6.08 -0.23
C PHE A 126 -14.42 -6.18 0.86
N GLY A 127 -15.68 -6.08 0.47
CA GLY A 127 -16.84 -6.05 1.37
C GLY A 127 -17.80 -4.90 1.04
N ASN A 128 -18.61 -4.51 1.99
CA ASN A 128 -19.66 -3.54 1.76
C ASN A 128 -19.62 -2.36 2.74
N LEU A 129 -20.02 -1.19 2.27
CA LEU A 129 -20.35 -0.05 3.13
C LEU A 129 -21.61 -0.35 3.93
N ILE A 130 -21.75 0.24 5.11
CA ILE A 130 -22.96 0.12 5.92
C ILE A 130 -24.20 0.69 5.19
N THR A 131 -23.98 1.69 4.35
CA THR A 131 -25.05 2.34 3.57
C THR A 131 -24.55 2.63 2.18
N ALA A 132 -25.34 2.27 1.18
CA ALA A 132 -25.05 2.57 -0.22
C ALA A 132 -24.97 4.08 -0.46
N ARG A 133 -23.91 4.53 -1.12
CA ARG A 133 -23.65 5.95 -1.40
C ARG A 133 -22.79 6.14 -2.64
N HIS A 134 -22.89 7.34 -3.22
CA HIS A 134 -22.03 7.77 -4.32
C HIS A 134 -21.49 9.18 -4.05
N GLY A 135 -20.43 9.54 -4.77
CA GLY A 135 -19.77 10.84 -4.61
C GLY A 135 -18.96 10.94 -3.33
N CYS A 136 -17.71 11.28 -3.45
CA CYS A 136 -16.86 11.61 -2.32
C CYS A 136 -17.05 13.10 -1.98
N MET A 137 -17.69 13.38 -0.90
CA MET A 137 -17.68 14.71 -0.27
C MET A 137 -17.24 14.56 1.18
#